data_7dff8d82de4beb5a99f49d1c657d84a6
#
_entry.id   7dff8d82de4beb5a99f49d1c657d84a6
#
_cell.length_a   1.000
_cell.length_b   1.000
_cell.length_c   1.000
_cell.angle_alpha   90.00
_cell.angle_beta   90.00
_cell.angle_gamma   90.00
#
_symmetry.space_group_name_H-M   'P 1'
#
loop_
_entity.id
_entity.type
_entity.pdbx_description
1 polymer ?
#
loop_
_entity_poly.entity_id
_entity_poly.type
_entity_poly.pdbx_seq_one_letter_code
_entity_poly.pdbx_strand_id
1 'polypeptide(L)'
;MKAMFLMDFITVKKLLRRYLLLLLGMGGAAALMMGSHPGIIPYFGMISVVSVAQALALYDDRRDWSRFRLTMPLTRTGVVLGRYAFLAAVAAAGTLMGVAVYLAATLAVQGVPAYAALVLRPGGFDAIGLAWSAAASLALAFVVGGIMLPTFFSFGMGNGPRYAMALIMMVSVLAINPIVNVWARPEAAPAFLGGLVSLATSSETLLAVAGALAASAFALYAVSCAACLAAYRRRDF
;
A
#
# COMPACT_ATOMS: atom_id res chain seq x y z
N MET A 1 15.00 10.43 14.10
CA MET A 1 14.35 9.41 13.25
C MET A 1 13.86 8.20 14.05
N LYS A 2 14.71 7.43 14.73
CA LYS A 2 14.29 6.24 15.53
C LYS A 2 13.20 6.55 16.56
N ALA A 3 13.32 7.64 17.31
CA ALA A 3 12.35 8.01 18.34
C ALA A 3 10.95 8.26 17.76
N MET A 4 10.85 8.97 16.63
CA MET A 4 9.58 9.24 15.97
C MET A 4 8.94 7.97 15.39
N PHE A 5 9.74 7.12 14.73
CA PHE A 5 9.30 5.82 14.24
C PHE A 5 8.72 4.95 15.36
N LEU A 6 9.43 4.85 16.49
CA LEU A 6 9.00 4.05 17.63
C LEU A 6 7.71 4.61 18.26
N MET A 7 7.60 5.91 18.32
CA MET A 7 6.46 6.62 18.86
C MET A 7 5.21 6.41 18.00
N ASP A 8 5.31 6.54 16.68
CA ASP A 8 4.23 6.24 15.75
C ASP A 8 3.82 4.76 15.88
N PHE A 9 4.79 3.82 15.97
CA PHE A 9 4.52 2.41 16.18
C PHE A 9 3.76 2.14 17.49
N ILE A 10 4.22 2.70 18.62
CA ILE A 10 3.56 2.53 19.93
C ILE A 10 2.14 3.10 19.92
N THR A 11 1.97 4.27 19.28
CA THR A 11 0.66 4.93 19.17
C THR A 11 -0.34 4.07 18.40
N VAL A 12 0.10 3.47 17.31
CA VAL A 12 -0.79 2.76 16.37
C VAL A 12 -0.82 1.25 16.60
N LYS A 13 0.06 0.67 17.43
CA LYS A 13 0.19 -0.79 17.59
C LYS A 13 -1.10 -1.55 17.88
N LYS A 14 -1.98 -0.99 18.74
CA LYS A 14 -3.29 -1.61 19.06
C LYS A 14 -4.24 -1.55 17.87
N LEU A 15 -4.23 -0.43 17.17
CA LEU A 15 -5.02 -0.20 15.97
C LEU A 15 -4.48 -1.04 14.81
N LEU A 16 -3.16 -1.07 14.62
CA LEU A 16 -2.48 -1.88 13.61
C LEU A 16 -2.85 -3.36 13.76
N ARG A 17 -2.81 -3.90 14.99
CA ARG A 17 -3.22 -5.28 15.25
C ARG A 17 -4.67 -5.54 14.85
N ARG A 18 -5.60 -4.62 15.14
CA ARG A 18 -7.01 -4.76 14.75
C ARG A 18 -7.17 -4.70 13.22
N TYR A 19 -6.49 -3.77 12.55
CA TYR A 19 -6.51 -3.68 11.10
C TYR A 19 -5.89 -4.90 10.42
N LEU A 20 -4.77 -5.42 10.93
CA LEU A 20 -4.18 -6.65 10.43
C LEU A 20 -5.13 -7.84 10.55
N LEU A 21 -5.84 -7.98 11.67
CA LEU A 21 -6.85 -9.03 11.85
C LEU A 21 -8.04 -8.86 10.89
N LEU A 22 -8.52 -7.61 10.70
CA LEU A 22 -9.58 -7.31 9.73
C LEU A 22 -9.14 -7.60 8.30
N LEU A 23 -7.93 -7.19 7.93
CA LEU A 23 -7.36 -7.47 6.61
C LEU A 23 -7.17 -8.97 6.37
N LEU A 24 -6.70 -9.72 7.37
CA LEU A 24 -6.62 -11.17 7.30
C LEU A 24 -8.00 -11.81 7.14
N GLY A 25 -9.00 -11.36 7.89
CA GLY A 25 -10.36 -11.87 7.80
C GLY A 25 -11.00 -11.58 6.44
N MET A 26 -11.00 -10.32 6.03
CA MET A 26 -11.57 -9.90 4.73
C MET A 26 -10.76 -10.43 3.54
N GLY A 27 -9.44 -10.33 3.62
CA GLY A 27 -8.56 -10.83 2.57
C GLY A 27 -8.56 -12.34 2.48
N GLY A 28 -8.63 -13.04 3.61
CA GLY A 28 -8.83 -14.47 3.67
C GLY A 28 -10.16 -14.88 3.03
N ALA A 29 -11.27 -14.21 3.37
CA ALA A 29 -12.57 -14.44 2.75
C ALA A 29 -12.55 -14.18 1.23
N ALA A 30 -11.92 -13.08 0.80
CA ALA A 30 -11.76 -12.78 -0.62
C ALA A 30 -10.90 -13.84 -1.34
N ALA A 31 -9.81 -14.29 -0.73
CA ALA A 31 -8.97 -15.36 -1.24
C ALA A 31 -9.72 -16.70 -1.33
N LEU A 32 -10.57 -17.00 -0.34
CA LEU A 32 -11.45 -18.16 -0.36
C LEU A 32 -12.44 -18.14 -1.53
N MET A 33 -12.94 -16.96 -1.90
CA MET A 33 -13.87 -16.80 -3.02
C MET A 33 -13.18 -16.73 -4.39
N MET A 34 -12.05 -16.02 -4.49
CA MET A 34 -11.35 -15.77 -5.75
C MET A 34 -10.32 -16.85 -6.09
N GLY A 35 -9.92 -17.68 -5.12
CA GLY A 35 -8.88 -18.68 -5.26
C GLY A 35 -7.47 -18.11 -5.24
N SER A 36 -6.52 -18.83 -5.82
CA SER A 36 -5.11 -18.46 -5.86
C SER A 36 -4.82 -17.39 -6.91
N HIS A 37 -5.46 -16.20 -6.79
CA HIS A 37 -5.22 -15.09 -7.70
C HIS A 37 -4.26 -14.06 -7.08
N PRO A 38 -3.08 -13.80 -7.68
CA PRO A 38 -2.08 -12.90 -7.09
C PRO A 38 -2.55 -11.44 -7.02
N GLY A 39 -3.56 -11.05 -7.78
CA GLY A 39 -4.15 -9.70 -7.80
C GLY A 39 -4.74 -9.21 -6.48
N ILE A 40 -4.83 -10.06 -5.44
CA ILE A 40 -5.26 -9.65 -4.11
C ILE A 40 -4.16 -8.88 -3.34
N ILE A 41 -2.89 -9.14 -3.65
CA ILE A 41 -1.73 -8.58 -2.92
C ILE A 41 -1.69 -7.05 -2.92
N PRO A 42 -1.93 -6.33 -4.05
CA PRO A 42 -1.91 -4.88 -4.10
C PRO A 42 -2.86 -4.20 -3.11
N TYR A 43 -4.02 -4.81 -2.84
CA TYR A 43 -4.98 -4.27 -1.88
C TYR A 43 -4.45 -4.26 -0.46
N PHE A 44 -3.69 -5.29 -0.05
CA PHE A 44 -3.13 -5.37 1.30
C PHE A 44 -2.12 -4.25 1.57
N GLY A 45 -1.19 -3.99 0.66
CA GLY A 45 -0.21 -2.92 0.80
C GLY A 45 -0.87 -1.54 0.86
N MET A 46 -1.76 -1.26 -0.10
CA MET A 46 -2.44 0.03 -0.19
C MET A 46 -3.32 0.30 1.04
N ILE A 47 -4.21 -0.63 1.41
CA ILE A 47 -5.15 -0.46 2.54
C ILE A 47 -4.38 -0.31 3.86
N SER A 48 -3.27 -1.03 4.04
CA SER A 48 -2.42 -0.91 5.22
C SER A 48 -1.87 0.50 5.37
N VAL A 49 -1.30 1.07 4.31
CA VAL A 49 -0.74 2.42 4.32
C VAL A 49 -1.82 3.47 4.55
N VAL A 50 -2.95 3.38 3.83
CA VAL A 50 -4.07 4.31 3.99
C VAL A 50 -4.60 4.30 5.42
N SER A 51 -4.89 3.12 5.97
CA SER A 51 -5.46 2.98 7.31
C SER A 51 -4.54 3.55 8.40
N VAL A 52 -3.24 3.26 8.28
CA VAL A 52 -2.25 3.73 9.26
C VAL A 52 -1.99 5.23 9.12
N ALA A 53 -1.89 5.75 7.89
CA ALA A 53 -1.72 7.18 7.66
C ALA A 53 -2.90 7.99 8.21
N GLN A 54 -4.14 7.51 7.98
CA GLN A 54 -5.35 8.11 8.56
C GLN A 54 -5.34 8.08 10.08
N ALA A 55 -4.98 6.93 10.66
CA ALA A 55 -4.93 6.80 12.11
C ALA A 55 -3.95 7.79 12.73
N LEU A 56 -2.74 7.90 12.17
CA LEU A 56 -1.72 8.84 12.65
C LEU A 56 -2.20 10.28 12.55
N ALA A 57 -2.84 10.65 11.43
CA ALA A 57 -3.37 11.98 11.23
C ALA A 57 -4.50 12.32 12.22
N LEU A 58 -5.40 11.36 12.50
CA LEU A 58 -6.47 11.50 13.50
C LEU A 58 -5.91 11.66 14.93
N TYR A 59 -4.85 10.94 15.27
CA TYR A 59 -4.20 11.09 16.57
C TYR A 59 -3.53 12.45 16.72
N ASP A 60 -2.92 12.94 15.65
CA ASP A 60 -2.28 14.26 15.63
C ASP A 60 -3.30 15.40 15.86
N ASP A 61 -4.48 15.30 15.23
CA ASP A 61 -5.51 16.32 15.27
C ASP A 61 -6.25 16.35 16.61
N ARG A 62 -6.62 15.18 17.15
CA ARG A 62 -7.46 15.07 18.36
C ARG A 62 -6.79 15.48 19.66
N ARG A 63 -5.47 15.52 19.75
CA ARG A 63 -4.72 15.70 21.01
C ARG A 63 -3.77 16.90 21.02
N ASP A 64 -3.93 17.86 20.10
CA ASP A 64 -2.94 18.93 19.91
C ASP A 64 -1.49 18.40 19.89
N TRP A 65 -1.35 17.16 19.40
CA TRP A 65 -0.11 16.41 19.41
C TRP A 65 1.01 17.10 18.63
N SER A 66 0.61 17.94 17.65
CA SER A 66 1.52 18.79 16.91
C SER A 66 2.25 19.78 17.81
N ARG A 67 1.54 20.40 18.79
CA ARG A 67 2.11 21.32 19.78
C ARG A 67 2.96 20.58 20.80
N PHE A 68 2.49 19.43 21.29
CA PHE A 68 3.23 18.61 22.23
C PHE A 68 4.57 18.09 21.65
N ARG A 69 4.61 17.78 20.34
CA ARG A 69 5.85 17.39 19.66
C ARG A 69 6.93 18.48 19.68
N LEU A 70 6.54 19.77 19.71
CA LEU A 70 7.48 20.89 19.77
C LEU A 70 8.19 21.00 21.12
N THR A 71 7.61 20.44 22.19
CA THR A 71 8.24 20.40 23.53
C THR A 71 9.23 19.25 23.67
N MET A 72 9.25 18.28 22.73
CA MET A 72 10.19 17.18 22.75
C MET A 72 11.49 17.55 22.01
N PRO A 73 12.63 16.94 22.37
CA PRO A 73 13.91 17.15 21.70
C PRO A 73 13.95 16.43 20.34
N LEU A 74 12.93 16.65 19.51
CA LEU A 74 12.80 16.08 18.17
C LEU A 74 13.14 17.12 17.11
N THR A 75 14.05 16.80 16.21
CA THR A 75 14.32 17.66 15.05
C THR A 75 13.17 17.58 14.04
N ARG A 76 12.84 18.71 13.41
CA ARG A 76 11.80 18.77 12.35
C ARG A 76 12.04 17.73 11.24
N THR A 77 13.30 17.57 10.86
CA THR A 77 13.73 16.54 9.89
C THR A 77 13.46 15.12 10.40
N GLY A 78 13.74 14.86 11.70
CA GLY A 78 13.54 13.57 12.31
C GLY A 78 12.06 13.15 12.39
N VAL A 79 11.15 14.12 12.53
CA VAL A 79 9.70 13.89 12.52
C VAL A 79 9.22 13.43 11.13
N VAL A 80 9.57 14.17 10.08
CA VAL A 80 9.14 13.84 8.72
C VAL A 80 9.76 12.51 8.28
N LEU A 81 11.08 12.35 8.38
CA LEU A 81 11.76 11.11 7.98
C LEU A 81 11.28 9.89 8.78
N GLY A 82 11.02 10.06 10.09
CA GLY A 82 10.53 8.97 10.92
C GLY A 82 9.16 8.47 10.46
N ARG A 83 8.27 9.39 10.07
CA ARG A 83 6.92 9.06 9.59
C ARG A 83 6.94 8.42 8.19
N TYR A 84 7.77 8.94 7.29
CA TYR A 84 7.97 8.31 5.97
C TYR A 84 8.55 6.89 6.11
N ALA A 85 9.59 6.71 6.93
CA ALA A 85 10.16 5.40 7.20
C ALA A 85 9.15 4.42 7.83
N PHE A 86 8.30 4.91 8.74
CA PHE A 86 7.25 4.10 9.36
C PHE A 86 6.21 3.63 8.34
N LEU A 87 5.71 4.52 7.48
CA LEU A 87 4.75 4.13 6.44
C LEU A 87 5.37 3.21 5.38
N ALA A 88 6.65 3.37 5.04
CA ALA A 88 7.35 2.43 4.18
C ALA A 88 7.43 1.02 4.80
N ALA A 89 7.69 0.93 6.11
CA ALA A 89 7.66 -0.33 6.82
C ALA A 89 6.25 -0.95 6.85
N VAL A 90 5.21 -0.13 7.00
CA VAL A 90 3.80 -0.58 6.93
C VAL A 90 3.44 -1.08 5.53
N ALA A 91 3.91 -0.41 4.46
CA ALA A 91 3.73 -0.84 3.08
C ALA A 91 4.33 -2.23 2.85
N ALA A 92 5.58 -2.42 3.29
CA ALA A 92 6.27 -3.71 3.19
C ALA A 92 5.54 -4.81 4.00
N ALA A 93 5.14 -4.53 5.24
CA ALA A 93 4.39 -5.48 6.08
C ALA A 93 3.03 -5.85 5.46
N GLY A 94 2.29 -4.88 4.91
CA GLY A 94 1.03 -5.11 4.22
C GLY A 94 1.21 -5.98 2.98
N THR A 95 2.22 -5.69 2.15
CA THR A 95 2.56 -6.50 0.98
C THR A 95 2.95 -7.93 1.36
N LEU A 96 3.81 -8.12 2.38
CA LEU A 96 4.19 -9.44 2.87
C LEU A 96 2.97 -10.23 3.38
N MET A 97 2.03 -9.56 4.05
CA MET A 97 0.79 -10.19 4.49
C MET A 97 -0.08 -10.61 3.31
N GLY A 98 -0.19 -9.79 2.26
CA GLY A 98 -0.88 -10.15 1.02
C GLY A 98 -0.24 -11.36 0.34
N VAL A 99 1.09 -11.43 0.28
CA VAL A 99 1.84 -12.59 -0.20
C VAL A 99 1.53 -13.84 0.63
N ALA A 100 1.54 -13.72 1.96
CA ALA A 100 1.23 -14.85 2.84
C ALA A 100 -0.20 -15.38 2.64
N VAL A 101 -1.18 -14.48 2.47
CA VAL A 101 -2.58 -14.86 2.18
C VAL A 101 -2.69 -15.55 0.82
N TYR A 102 -2.01 -15.04 -0.22
CA TYR A 102 -1.96 -15.67 -1.54
C TYR A 102 -1.35 -17.08 -1.47
N LEU A 103 -0.21 -17.24 -0.78
CA LEU A 103 0.43 -18.55 -0.63
C LEU A 103 -0.47 -19.52 0.14
N ALA A 104 -1.11 -19.08 1.21
CA ALA A 104 -2.06 -19.90 1.97
C ALA A 104 -3.26 -20.34 1.11
N ALA A 105 -3.82 -19.42 0.30
CA ALA A 105 -4.91 -19.75 -0.63
C ALA A 105 -4.47 -20.75 -1.70
N THR A 106 -3.26 -20.60 -2.26
CA THR A 106 -2.69 -21.51 -3.25
C THR A 106 -2.51 -22.92 -2.67
N LEU A 107 -1.98 -23.02 -1.46
CA LEU A 107 -1.83 -24.30 -0.76
C LEU A 107 -3.19 -24.95 -0.46
N ALA A 108 -4.20 -24.16 -0.07
CA ALA A 108 -5.55 -24.65 0.18
C ALA A 108 -6.20 -25.20 -1.10
N VAL A 109 -6.04 -24.51 -2.24
CA VAL A 109 -6.57 -24.97 -3.53
C VAL A 109 -5.89 -26.27 -3.98
N GLN A 110 -4.57 -26.40 -3.76
CA GLN A 110 -3.84 -27.62 -4.15
C GLN A 110 -4.09 -28.80 -3.20
N GLY A 111 -4.29 -28.51 -1.91
CA GLY A 111 -4.43 -29.55 -0.87
C GLY A 111 -5.85 -30.08 -0.68
N VAL A 112 -6.89 -29.33 -1.09
CA VAL A 112 -8.30 -29.68 -0.84
C VAL A 112 -9.10 -29.67 -2.16
N PRO A 113 -9.29 -30.80 -2.85
CA PRO A 113 -10.01 -30.85 -4.13
C PRO A 113 -11.45 -30.30 -4.06
N ALA A 114 -12.14 -30.52 -2.94
CA ALA A 114 -13.48 -30.00 -2.70
C ALA A 114 -13.48 -28.45 -2.69
N TYR A 115 -12.43 -27.83 -2.18
CA TYR A 115 -12.26 -26.38 -2.19
C TYR A 115 -11.93 -25.86 -3.59
N ALA A 116 -11.08 -26.56 -4.35
CA ALA A 116 -10.77 -26.21 -5.73
C ALA A 116 -12.02 -26.16 -6.62
N ALA A 117 -13.02 -27.00 -6.35
CA ALA A 117 -14.30 -27.01 -7.07
C ALA A 117 -15.22 -25.82 -6.73
N LEU A 118 -15.04 -25.19 -5.57
CA LEU A 118 -15.85 -24.06 -5.10
C LEU A 118 -15.28 -22.70 -5.52
N VAL A 119 -14.01 -22.65 -5.87
CA VAL A 119 -13.30 -21.42 -6.20
C VAL A 119 -13.57 -20.99 -7.63
N LEU A 120 -13.83 -19.69 -7.82
CA LEU A 120 -14.10 -19.11 -9.14
C LEU A 120 -12.95 -19.29 -10.14
N ARG A 121 -11.71 -19.39 -9.66
CA ARG A 121 -10.49 -19.56 -10.47
C ARG A 121 -9.50 -20.47 -9.76
N PRO A 122 -9.63 -21.79 -9.92
CA PRO A 122 -8.61 -22.71 -9.44
C PRO A 122 -7.34 -22.52 -10.29
N GLY A 123 -6.37 -21.80 -9.74
CA GLY A 123 -5.06 -21.57 -10.38
C GLY A 123 -3.95 -22.26 -9.60
N GLY A 124 -2.85 -22.61 -10.28
CA GLY A 124 -1.61 -23.06 -9.67
C GLY A 124 -0.78 -21.88 -9.12
N PHE A 125 0.38 -22.19 -8.56
CA PHE A 125 1.34 -21.20 -8.13
C PHE A 125 1.92 -20.42 -9.33
N ASP A 126 1.72 -19.10 -9.34
CA ASP A 126 2.25 -18.20 -10.36
C ASP A 126 3.32 -17.29 -9.73
N ALA A 127 4.59 -17.64 -9.91
CA ALA A 127 5.73 -16.90 -9.39
C ALA A 127 5.86 -15.51 -10.03
N ILE A 128 5.55 -15.38 -11.31
CA ILE A 128 5.68 -14.13 -12.06
C ILE A 128 4.55 -13.18 -11.64
N GLY A 129 3.31 -13.68 -11.60
CA GLY A 129 2.17 -12.91 -11.10
C GLY A 129 2.33 -12.50 -9.66
N LEU A 130 2.96 -13.33 -8.81
CA LEU A 130 3.31 -12.99 -7.44
C LEU A 130 4.29 -11.80 -7.38
N ALA A 131 5.38 -11.88 -8.14
CA ALA A 131 6.40 -10.83 -8.15
C ALA A 131 5.83 -9.50 -8.69
N TRP A 132 5.06 -9.56 -9.78
CA TRP A 132 4.36 -8.42 -10.36
C TRP A 132 3.39 -7.79 -9.36
N SER A 133 2.55 -8.60 -8.73
CA SER A 133 1.54 -8.12 -7.77
C SER A 133 2.17 -7.54 -6.50
N ALA A 134 3.28 -8.11 -6.03
CA ALA A 134 4.03 -7.56 -4.91
C ALA A 134 4.68 -6.20 -5.26
N ALA A 135 5.26 -6.08 -6.46
CA ALA A 135 5.80 -4.81 -6.95
C ALA A 135 4.70 -3.75 -7.12
N ALA A 136 3.56 -4.11 -7.69
CA ALA A 136 2.39 -3.24 -7.83
C ALA A 136 1.84 -2.81 -6.45
N SER A 137 1.83 -3.71 -5.47
CA SER A 137 1.45 -3.42 -4.08
C SER A 137 2.33 -2.32 -3.47
N LEU A 138 3.64 -2.47 -3.57
CA LEU A 138 4.59 -1.49 -3.07
C LEU A 138 4.49 -0.16 -3.83
N ALA A 139 4.36 -0.21 -5.15
CA ALA A 139 4.21 0.98 -5.98
C ALA A 139 2.97 1.78 -5.58
N LEU A 140 1.82 1.16 -5.47
CA LEU A 140 0.58 1.81 -5.06
C LEU A 140 0.66 2.35 -3.64
N ALA A 141 1.22 1.58 -2.71
CA ALA A 141 1.41 1.99 -1.33
C ALA A 141 2.30 3.23 -1.22
N PHE A 142 3.40 3.29 -1.99
CA PHE A 142 4.31 4.44 -2.02
C PHE A 142 3.69 5.66 -2.69
N VAL A 143 2.97 5.51 -3.80
CA VAL A 143 2.28 6.63 -4.46
C VAL A 143 1.22 7.21 -3.52
N VAL A 144 0.37 6.37 -2.95
CA VAL A 144 -0.68 6.80 -2.03
C VAL A 144 -0.10 7.44 -0.78
N GLY A 145 0.89 6.81 -0.14
CA GLY A 145 1.58 7.35 1.03
C GLY A 145 2.30 8.66 0.74
N GLY A 146 2.91 8.77 -0.45
CA GLY A 146 3.58 9.97 -0.93
C GLY A 146 2.64 11.16 -1.17
N ILE A 147 1.39 10.92 -1.50
CA ILE A 147 0.36 11.98 -1.62
C ILE A 147 -0.26 12.30 -0.26
N MET A 148 -0.56 11.27 0.55
CA MET A 148 -1.24 11.45 1.82
C MET A 148 -0.40 12.19 2.86
N LEU A 149 0.89 11.89 2.97
CA LEU A 149 1.75 12.52 3.99
C LEU A 149 1.86 14.04 3.83
N PRO A 150 2.19 14.60 2.64
CA PRO A 150 2.24 16.05 2.46
C PRO A 150 0.89 16.71 2.74
N THR A 151 -0.22 16.08 2.35
CA THR A 151 -1.56 16.63 2.59
C THR A 151 -1.88 16.71 4.07
N PHE A 152 -1.53 15.68 4.85
CA PHE A 152 -1.71 15.71 6.31
C PHE A 152 -0.79 16.72 7.02
N PHE A 153 0.46 16.81 6.59
CA PHE A 153 1.38 17.80 7.14
C PHE A 153 0.96 19.23 6.79
N SER A 154 0.33 19.45 5.63
CA SER A 154 -0.07 20.79 5.18
C SER A 154 -1.42 21.25 5.73
N PHE A 155 -2.41 20.36 5.75
CA PHE A 155 -3.81 20.73 6.02
C PHE A 155 -4.40 20.09 7.29
N GLY A 156 -3.66 19.18 7.95
CA GLY A 156 -4.21 18.42 9.09
C GLY A 156 -5.35 17.48 8.66
N MET A 157 -6.30 17.22 9.57
CA MET A 157 -7.46 16.33 9.32
C MET A 157 -8.80 17.07 9.11
N GLY A 158 -8.75 18.30 8.59
CA GLY A 158 -9.96 19.04 8.21
C GLY A 158 -10.81 18.29 7.15
N ASN A 159 -11.96 18.84 6.80
CA ASN A 159 -12.87 18.19 5.85
C ASN A 159 -12.25 18.01 4.45
N GLY A 160 -11.46 18.97 3.98
CA GLY A 160 -10.79 18.89 2.68
C GLY A 160 -9.91 17.65 2.51
N PRO A 161 -8.93 17.40 3.41
CA PRO A 161 -8.10 16.20 3.36
C PRO A 161 -8.88 14.87 3.46
N ARG A 162 -10.01 14.83 4.18
CA ARG A 162 -10.87 13.63 4.24
C ARG A 162 -11.48 13.30 2.88
N TYR A 163 -12.00 14.31 2.17
CA TYR A 163 -12.55 14.12 0.81
C TYR A 163 -11.46 13.78 -0.21
N ALA A 164 -10.31 14.45 -0.14
CA ALA A 164 -9.17 14.12 -0.98
C ALA A 164 -8.73 12.66 -0.79
N MET A 165 -8.73 12.18 0.45
CA MET A 165 -8.41 10.79 0.80
C MET A 165 -9.42 9.79 0.23
N ALA A 166 -10.71 10.07 0.37
CA ALA A 166 -11.76 9.23 -0.20
C ALA A 166 -11.62 9.15 -1.73
N LEU A 167 -11.31 10.28 -2.37
CA LEU A 167 -11.06 10.34 -3.81
C LEU A 167 -9.81 9.55 -4.21
N ILE A 168 -8.70 9.68 -3.48
CA ILE A 168 -7.46 8.93 -3.73
C ILE A 168 -7.72 7.43 -3.58
N MET A 169 -8.45 7.00 -2.54
CA MET A 169 -8.85 5.59 -2.38
C MET A 169 -9.68 5.11 -3.55
N MET A 170 -10.69 5.87 -3.93
CA MET A 170 -11.58 5.51 -5.04
C MET A 170 -10.79 5.39 -6.35
N VAL A 171 -9.96 6.38 -6.68
CA VAL A 171 -9.11 6.35 -7.88
C VAL A 171 -8.12 5.19 -7.84
N SER A 172 -7.52 4.91 -6.68
CA SER A 172 -6.59 3.79 -6.53
C SER A 172 -7.26 2.43 -6.74
N VAL A 173 -8.48 2.24 -6.19
CA VAL A 173 -9.27 1.02 -6.41
C VAL A 173 -9.66 0.88 -7.88
N LEU A 174 -10.07 1.97 -8.53
CA LEU A 174 -10.40 1.97 -9.95
C LEU A 174 -9.16 1.69 -10.83
N ALA A 175 -7.99 2.20 -10.44
CA ALA A 175 -6.74 1.97 -11.17
C ALA A 175 -6.19 0.54 -11.00
N ILE A 176 -6.42 -0.08 -9.84
CA ILE A 176 -5.99 -1.47 -9.59
C ILE A 176 -6.76 -2.45 -10.49
N ASN A 177 -8.07 -2.25 -10.66
CA ASN A 177 -8.91 -3.16 -11.43
C ASN A 177 -8.41 -3.42 -12.86
N PRO A 178 -8.10 -2.41 -13.70
CA PRO A 178 -7.55 -2.66 -15.03
C PRO A 178 -6.17 -3.32 -14.96
N ILE A 179 -5.31 -2.95 -14.02
CA ILE A 179 -3.97 -3.55 -13.87
C ILE A 179 -4.07 -5.05 -13.56
N VAL A 180 -4.98 -5.41 -12.65
CA VAL A 180 -5.24 -6.81 -12.28
C VAL A 180 -5.93 -7.57 -13.43
N ASN A 181 -6.87 -6.93 -14.13
CA ASN A 181 -7.62 -7.53 -15.23
C ASN A 181 -6.78 -7.71 -16.49
N VAL A 182 -5.84 -6.81 -16.77
CA VAL A 182 -4.86 -6.97 -17.86
C VAL A 182 -4.10 -8.28 -17.71
N TRP A 183 -3.72 -8.62 -16.47
CA TRP A 183 -3.07 -9.88 -16.17
C TRP A 183 -3.99 -11.10 -16.33
N ALA A 184 -5.25 -10.95 -15.96
CA ALA A 184 -6.23 -12.01 -16.01
C ALA A 184 -6.80 -12.26 -17.42
N ARG A 185 -6.86 -11.21 -18.25
CA ARG A 185 -7.41 -11.21 -19.61
C ARG A 185 -6.68 -10.18 -20.47
N PRO A 186 -5.51 -10.51 -21.02
CA PRO A 186 -4.72 -9.58 -21.84
C PRO A 186 -5.50 -9.09 -23.08
N GLU A 187 -6.45 -9.89 -23.58
CA GLU A 187 -7.31 -9.54 -24.72
C GLU A 187 -8.30 -8.40 -24.42
N ALA A 188 -8.67 -8.20 -23.15
CA ALA A 188 -9.58 -7.14 -22.70
C ALA A 188 -8.85 -5.88 -22.21
N ALA A 189 -7.53 -5.81 -22.41
CA ALA A 189 -6.74 -4.67 -21.98
C ALA A 189 -7.12 -3.40 -22.75
N PRO A 190 -7.31 -2.25 -22.06
CA PRO A 190 -7.47 -0.97 -22.74
C PRO A 190 -6.30 -0.70 -23.68
N ALA A 191 -6.54 -0.09 -24.83
CA ALA A 191 -5.55 0.12 -25.89
C ALA A 191 -4.26 0.83 -25.40
N PHE A 192 -4.37 1.73 -24.41
CA PHE A 192 -3.20 2.40 -23.80
C PHE A 192 -2.31 1.46 -22.97
N LEU A 193 -2.88 0.35 -22.44
CA LEU A 193 -2.14 -0.70 -21.74
C LEU A 193 -1.66 -1.80 -22.69
N GLY A 194 -2.20 -1.88 -23.90
CA GLY A 194 -1.81 -2.86 -24.91
C GLY A 194 -0.32 -2.81 -25.26
N GLY A 195 0.26 -1.59 -25.27
CA GLY A 195 1.71 -1.40 -25.44
C GLY A 195 2.54 -1.96 -24.28
N LEU A 196 2.05 -1.88 -23.05
CA LEU A 196 2.70 -2.48 -21.88
C LEU A 196 2.54 -4.01 -21.85
N VAL A 197 1.40 -4.50 -22.30
CA VAL A 197 1.14 -5.95 -22.43
C VAL A 197 2.02 -6.57 -23.51
N SER A 198 2.22 -5.89 -24.64
CA SER A 198 3.10 -6.38 -25.71
C SER A 198 4.58 -6.40 -25.32
N LEU A 199 5.01 -5.51 -24.40
CA LEU A 199 6.33 -5.56 -23.78
C LEU A 199 6.48 -6.71 -22.79
N ALA A 200 5.36 -7.24 -22.30
CA ALA A 200 5.29 -8.29 -21.29
C ALA A 200 5.27 -9.72 -21.88
N THR A 201 5.76 -9.90 -23.08
CA THR A 201 5.75 -11.22 -23.78
C THR A 201 6.74 -12.23 -23.21
N SER A 202 7.75 -11.78 -22.43
CA SER A 202 8.69 -12.68 -21.75
C SER A 202 8.66 -12.48 -20.24
N SER A 203 8.93 -13.55 -19.50
CA SER A 203 9.00 -13.52 -18.02
C SER A 203 10.06 -12.54 -17.50
N GLU A 204 11.16 -12.39 -18.22
CA GLU A 204 12.26 -11.48 -17.86
C GLU A 204 11.87 -10.02 -18.02
N THR A 205 11.17 -9.67 -19.11
CA THR A 205 10.71 -8.29 -19.32
C THR A 205 9.64 -7.90 -18.30
N LEU A 206 8.78 -8.82 -17.90
CA LEU A 206 7.80 -8.59 -16.84
C LEU A 206 8.44 -8.27 -15.49
N LEU A 207 9.45 -9.03 -15.09
CA LEU A 207 10.18 -8.80 -13.86
C LEU A 207 10.94 -7.46 -13.90
N ALA A 208 11.52 -7.11 -15.05
CA ALA A 208 12.20 -5.83 -15.25
C ALA A 208 11.20 -4.65 -15.13
N VAL A 209 10.03 -4.75 -15.76
CA VAL A 209 8.96 -3.74 -15.67
C VAL A 209 8.42 -3.63 -14.25
N ALA A 210 8.22 -4.75 -13.55
CA ALA A 210 7.81 -4.76 -12.15
C ALA A 210 8.83 -4.05 -11.24
N GLY A 211 10.12 -4.35 -11.45
CA GLY A 211 11.22 -3.68 -10.75
C GLY A 211 11.28 -2.18 -11.04
N ALA A 212 11.14 -1.79 -12.30
CA ALA A 212 11.10 -0.39 -12.71
C ALA A 212 9.90 0.37 -12.11
N LEU A 213 8.72 -0.28 -12.06
CA LEU A 213 7.52 0.28 -11.43
C LEU A 213 7.74 0.54 -9.94
N ALA A 214 8.26 -0.44 -9.22
CA ALA A 214 8.54 -0.31 -7.79
C ALA A 214 9.63 0.76 -7.52
N ALA A 215 10.68 0.81 -8.33
CA ALA A 215 11.76 1.79 -8.21
C ALA A 215 11.27 3.21 -8.51
N SER A 216 10.47 3.40 -9.56
CA SER A 216 9.89 4.71 -9.90
C SER A 216 8.95 5.23 -8.81
N ALA A 217 8.10 4.35 -8.26
CA ALA A 217 7.21 4.70 -7.16
C ALA A 217 7.98 5.05 -5.87
N PHE A 218 9.06 4.31 -5.57
CA PHE A 218 9.94 4.65 -4.45
C PHE A 218 10.66 5.99 -4.67
N ALA A 219 11.11 6.29 -5.89
CA ALA A 219 11.71 7.58 -6.23
C ALA A 219 10.69 8.73 -6.05
N LEU A 220 9.46 8.57 -6.51
CA LEU A 220 8.37 9.53 -6.27
C LEU A 220 8.08 9.73 -4.77
N TYR A 221 8.09 8.65 -3.99
CA TYR A 221 7.94 8.71 -2.54
C TYR A 221 9.08 9.49 -1.87
N ALA A 222 10.33 9.28 -2.31
CA ALA A 222 11.48 10.01 -1.83
C ALA A 222 11.43 11.51 -2.21
N VAL A 223 11.01 11.84 -3.42
CA VAL A 223 10.77 13.23 -3.87
C VAL A 223 9.68 13.89 -3.01
N SER A 224 8.59 13.19 -2.76
CA SER A 224 7.52 13.65 -1.86
C SER A 224 8.05 13.93 -0.44
N CYS A 225 8.91 13.05 0.07
CA CYS A 225 9.57 13.24 1.36
C CYS A 225 10.44 14.52 1.37
N ALA A 226 11.22 14.75 0.33
CA ALA A 226 12.06 15.94 0.20
C ALA A 226 11.22 17.23 0.12
N ALA A 227 10.14 17.21 -0.65
CA ALA A 227 9.19 18.32 -0.75
C ALA A 227 8.52 18.62 0.59
N CYS A 228 8.07 17.59 1.30
CA CYS A 228 7.49 17.70 2.64
C CYS A 228 8.49 18.29 3.65
N LEU A 229 9.75 17.85 3.60
CA LEU A 229 10.83 18.41 4.43
C LEU A 229 11.08 19.89 4.15
N ALA A 230 11.11 20.30 2.88
CA ALA A 230 11.29 21.70 2.49
C ALA A 230 10.12 22.57 2.98
N ALA A 231 8.88 22.09 2.83
CA ALA A 231 7.69 22.80 3.31
C ALA A 231 7.64 22.88 4.84
N TYR A 232 7.99 21.81 5.54
CA TYR A 232 7.94 21.76 7.01
C TYR A 232 9.02 22.61 7.69
N ARG A 233 10.18 22.82 7.03
CA ARG A 233 11.24 23.70 7.51
C ARG A 233 10.85 25.18 7.48
N ARG A 234 9.99 25.58 6.52
CA ARG A 234 9.55 26.98 6.33
C ARG A 234 8.36 27.39 7.20
N ARG A 235 7.75 26.42 7.92
CA ARG A 235 6.65 26.73 8.84
C ARG A 235 7.18 27.33 10.13
N ASP A 236 6.76 28.56 10.41
CA ASP A 236 6.86 29.17 11.73
C ASP A 236 5.64 28.71 12.55
N PHE A 237 5.90 28.13 13.73
CA PHE A 237 4.90 27.69 14.70
C PHE A 237 4.86 28.64 15.89
#